data_b2cc77d98858a27f8ccfff2baf33ee4a
#
_entry.id   b2cc77d98858a27f8ccfff2baf33ee4a
#
_cell.length_a   1.000
_cell.length_b   1.000
_cell.length_c   1.000
_cell.angle_alpha   90.00
_cell.angle_beta   90.00
_cell.angle_gamma   90.00
#
_symmetry.space_group_name_H-M   'P 1'
#
loop_
_entity.id
_entity.type
_entity.pdbx_description
1 polymer ?
#
loop_
_entity_poly.entity_id
_entity_poly.type
_entity_poly.pdbx_seq_one_letter_code
_entity_poly.pdbx_strand_id
1 'polypeptide(L)'
;MPATAAIITAHLFAMWRRCWNKDVFLEIELQGAMKIREMYPEALLLFVMPPSAQELYRRLAGRGTESPEVIEARLRRAGEEAEGIENYDYVVINDQLEVCAEEMHRLILSQHLLAERNLEFIDKVRKEVRQFLNK
;
A
#
# COMPACT_ATOMS: atom_id res chain seq x y z
N MET A 1 13.09 4.72 7.98
CA MET A 1 11.83 4.10 8.41
C MET A 1 11.33 3.17 7.32
N PRO A 2 10.99 1.96 7.67
CA PRO A 2 10.16 1.22 6.74
C PRO A 2 8.83 1.99 6.67
N ALA A 3 8.56 2.54 5.51
CA ALA A 3 7.29 3.20 5.27
C ALA A 3 6.30 2.12 4.86
N THR A 4 5.26 1.95 5.64
CA THR A 4 4.12 1.15 5.25
C THR A 4 3.13 2.08 4.58
N ALA A 5 2.81 1.81 3.33
CA ALA A 5 1.79 2.57 2.63
C ALA A 5 0.53 1.71 2.54
N ALA A 6 -0.57 2.24 3.03
CA ALA A 6 -1.89 1.71 2.73
C ALA A 6 -2.54 2.58 1.67
N ILE A 7 -3.03 1.98 0.62
CA ILE A 7 -3.72 2.69 -0.44
C ILE A 7 -5.17 2.24 -0.44
N ILE A 8 -6.03 3.20 -0.20
CA ILE A 8 -7.48 2.97 -0.20
C ILE A 8 -8.05 3.63 -1.44
N THR A 9 -8.65 2.86 -2.32
CA THR A 9 -9.36 3.43 -3.45
C THR A 9 -10.76 3.87 -3.00
N ALA A 10 -11.11 5.06 -3.40
CA ALA A 10 -12.23 5.83 -2.84
C ALA A 10 -13.64 5.30 -3.13
N HIS A 11 -13.79 4.17 -3.79
CA HIS A 11 -15.11 3.66 -4.18
C HIS A 11 -16.00 3.17 -3.03
N LEU A 12 -15.48 3.12 -1.81
CA LEU A 12 -16.13 2.39 -0.71
C LEU A 12 -16.55 3.22 0.50
N PHE A 13 -16.39 4.57 0.47
CA PHE A 13 -16.62 5.32 1.68
C PHE A 13 -17.64 6.46 1.59
N ALA A 14 -18.76 6.26 2.29
CA ALA A 14 -19.69 7.35 2.62
C ALA A 14 -19.01 8.44 3.48
N MET A 15 -17.94 8.11 4.19
CA MET A 15 -17.21 9.02 5.07
C MET A 15 -16.18 9.88 4.32
N TRP A 16 -15.73 9.44 3.15
CA TRP A 16 -14.72 10.11 2.34
C TRP A 16 -15.29 10.72 1.06
N ARG A 17 -16.52 11.22 1.12
CA ARG A 17 -17.22 11.81 -0.04
C ARG A 17 -16.40 12.84 -0.81
N ARG A 18 -15.38 13.44 -0.17
CA ARG A 18 -14.50 14.42 -0.81
C ARG A 18 -13.40 13.78 -1.67
N CYS A 19 -13.18 12.48 -1.53
CA CYS A 19 -12.12 11.74 -2.24
C CYS A 19 -12.65 10.83 -3.33
N TRP A 20 -13.89 11.01 -3.75
CA TRP A 20 -14.49 10.19 -4.78
C TRP A 20 -13.67 10.29 -6.07
N ASN A 21 -13.32 9.15 -6.64
CA ASN A 21 -12.45 8.98 -7.80
C ASN A 21 -10.96 9.33 -7.57
N LYS A 22 -10.51 9.33 -6.31
CA LYS A 22 -9.10 9.54 -5.99
C LYS A 22 -8.57 8.39 -5.15
N ASP A 23 -7.31 8.07 -5.33
CA ASP A 23 -6.61 7.17 -4.45
C ASP A 23 -6.17 7.92 -3.20
N VAL A 24 -6.33 7.31 -2.04
CA VAL A 24 -5.88 7.87 -0.77
C VAL A 24 -4.69 7.07 -0.28
N PHE A 25 -3.59 7.77 -0.03
CA PHE A 25 -2.38 7.20 0.51
C PHE A 25 -2.30 7.43 2.02
N LEU A 26 -2.02 6.37 2.74
CA LEU A 26 -1.73 6.46 4.17
C LEU A 26 -0.34 5.91 4.41
N GLU A 27 0.51 6.73 5.03
CA GLU A 27 1.79 6.30 5.55
C GLU A 27 1.60 5.96 7.03
N ILE A 28 1.55 4.67 7.33
CA ILE A 28 1.18 4.16 8.65
C ILE A 28 2.10 3.03 9.09
N GLU A 29 2.11 2.77 10.39
CA GLU A 29 2.83 1.65 10.99
C GLU A 29 2.02 0.35 10.90
N LEU A 30 2.66 -0.77 11.25
CA LEU A 30 2.04 -2.10 11.21
C LEU A 30 0.67 -2.14 11.90
N GLN A 31 0.56 -1.57 13.09
CA GLN A 31 -0.71 -1.56 13.84
C GLN A 31 -1.80 -0.81 13.08
N GLY A 32 -1.45 0.34 12.49
CA GLY A 32 -2.38 1.11 11.66
C GLY A 32 -2.78 0.35 10.41
N ALA A 33 -1.83 -0.32 9.77
CA ALA A 33 -2.08 -1.14 8.58
C ALA A 33 -3.06 -2.29 8.88
N MET A 34 -2.89 -2.96 10.02
CA MET A 34 -3.80 -4.04 10.42
C MET A 34 -5.21 -3.54 10.71
N LYS A 35 -5.34 -2.37 11.31
CA LYS A 35 -6.65 -1.71 11.51
C LYS A 35 -7.30 -1.38 10.18
N ILE A 36 -6.53 -0.86 9.22
CA ILE A 36 -7.04 -0.57 7.87
C ILE A 36 -7.48 -1.87 7.19
N ARG A 37 -6.72 -2.94 7.29
CA ARG A 37 -7.11 -4.24 6.73
C ARG A 37 -8.43 -4.74 7.31
N GLU A 38 -8.63 -4.55 8.61
CA GLU A 38 -9.86 -4.96 9.30
C GLU A 38 -11.05 -4.13 8.86
N MET A 39 -10.90 -2.80 8.80
CA MET A 39 -11.96 -1.88 8.40
C MET A 39 -12.24 -1.91 6.90
N TYR A 40 -11.20 -2.14 6.09
CA TYR A 40 -11.23 -2.04 4.63
C TYR A 40 -10.46 -3.21 4.02
N PRO A 41 -11.10 -4.40 3.94
CA PRO A 41 -10.43 -5.60 3.41
C PRO A 41 -9.86 -5.43 2.00
N GLU A 42 -10.42 -4.53 1.21
CA GLU A 42 -10.02 -4.23 -0.17
C GLU A 42 -8.84 -3.26 -0.27
N ALA A 43 -8.38 -2.67 0.84
CA ALA A 43 -7.25 -1.76 0.83
C ALA A 43 -5.99 -2.48 0.36
N LEU A 44 -5.21 -1.82 -0.49
CA LEU A 44 -3.90 -2.31 -0.91
C LEU A 44 -2.86 -1.95 0.15
N LEU A 45 -2.27 -2.95 0.75
CA LEU A 45 -1.21 -2.78 1.74
C LEU A 45 0.15 -3.07 1.12
N LEU A 46 0.99 -2.06 1.06
CA LEU A 46 2.36 -2.16 0.55
C LEU A 46 3.35 -2.00 1.70
N PHE A 47 4.27 -2.93 1.80
CA PHE A 47 5.40 -2.80 2.72
C PHE A 47 6.63 -2.34 1.92
N VAL A 48 7.18 -1.19 2.29
CA VAL A 48 8.37 -0.64 1.66
C VAL A 48 9.55 -0.92 2.56
N MET A 49 10.54 -1.63 2.06
CA MET A 49 11.70 -2.01 2.85
C MET A 49 13.01 -1.69 2.13
N PRO A 50 14.09 -1.47 2.88
CA PRO A 50 15.41 -1.29 2.28
C PRO A 50 15.92 -2.60 1.68
N PRO A 51 16.91 -2.56 0.77
CA PRO A 51 17.46 -3.76 0.15
C PRO A 51 18.21 -4.68 1.12
N SER A 52 18.70 -4.13 2.24
CA SER A 52 19.42 -4.89 3.26
C SER A 52 19.40 -4.16 4.60
N ALA A 53 19.68 -4.90 5.69
CA ALA A 53 19.84 -4.31 7.01
C ALA A 53 21.04 -3.35 7.06
N GLN A 54 22.11 -3.69 6.35
CA GLN A 54 23.30 -2.84 6.25
C GLN A 54 22.99 -1.50 5.59
N GLU A 55 22.22 -1.51 4.52
CA GLU A 55 21.80 -0.30 3.84
C GLU A 55 20.85 0.55 4.72
N LEU A 56 19.97 -0.08 5.47
CA LEU A 56 19.14 0.62 6.44
C LEU A 56 19.99 1.32 7.49
N TYR A 57 20.96 0.61 8.06
CA TYR A 57 21.89 1.19 9.03
C TYR A 57 22.64 2.38 8.42
N ARG A 58 23.18 2.23 7.22
CA ARG A 58 23.91 3.28 6.51
C ARG A 58 23.05 4.54 6.32
N ARG A 59 21.81 4.37 5.94
CA ARG A 59 20.86 5.49 5.74
C ARG A 59 20.54 6.19 7.07
N LEU A 60 20.33 5.44 8.13
CA LEU A 60 20.07 5.99 9.45
C LEU A 60 21.28 6.72 10.04
N ALA A 61 22.46 6.12 9.93
CA ALA A 61 23.71 6.70 10.42
C ALA A 61 24.16 7.90 9.60
N GLY A 62 23.93 7.87 8.28
CA GLY A 62 24.35 8.92 7.34
C GLY A 62 23.65 10.27 7.51
N ARG A 63 22.52 10.30 8.21
CA ARG A 63 21.83 11.56 8.53
C ARG A 63 22.55 12.39 9.57
N GLY A 64 23.44 11.77 10.40
CA GLY A 64 24.29 12.46 11.38
C GLY A 64 23.53 13.17 12.49
N THR A 65 22.21 13.07 12.57
CA THR A 65 21.35 13.81 13.50
C THR A 65 20.90 12.98 14.70
N GLU A 66 21.22 11.70 14.73
CA GLU A 66 20.72 10.77 15.74
C GLU A 66 21.85 10.07 16.48
N SER A 67 21.62 9.81 17.76
CA SER A 67 22.54 9.05 18.60
C SER A 67 22.57 7.57 18.21
N PRO A 68 23.67 6.84 18.52
CA PRO A 68 23.73 5.40 18.29
C PRO A 68 22.56 4.62 18.91
N GLU A 69 22.10 5.04 20.09
CA GLU A 69 20.98 4.42 20.80
C GLU A 69 19.67 4.57 20.02
N VAL A 70 19.43 5.72 19.40
CA VAL A 70 18.25 5.97 18.58
C VAL A 70 18.31 5.13 17.30
N ILE A 71 19.47 5.04 16.69
CA ILE A 71 19.67 4.20 15.47
C ILE A 71 19.38 2.74 15.81
N GLU A 72 19.90 2.23 16.91
CA GLU A 72 19.64 0.85 17.36
C GLU A 72 18.15 0.61 17.62
N ALA A 73 17.48 1.54 18.28
CA ALA A 73 16.03 1.46 18.54
C ALA A 73 15.23 1.40 17.22
N ARG A 74 15.61 2.18 16.23
CA ARG A 74 14.97 2.17 14.91
C ARG A 74 15.20 0.87 14.16
N LEU A 75 16.42 0.31 14.24
CA LEU A 75 16.73 -0.98 13.62
C LEU A 75 15.92 -2.11 14.27
N ARG A 76 15.80 -2.09 15.59
CA ARG A 76 15.00 -3.06 16.33
C ARG A 76 13.53 -2.98 15.93
N ARG A 77 12.99 -1.78 15.84
CA ARG A 77 11.62 -1.56 15.40
C ARG A 77 11.39 -2.02 13.97
N ALA A 78 12.33 -1.78 13.07
CA ALA A 78 12.25 -2.27 11.70
C ALA A 78 12.20 -3.80 11.64
N GLY A 79 12.97 -4.48 12.50
CA GLY A 79 12.92 -5.93 12.65
C GLY A 79 11.57 -6.43 13.16
N GLU A 80 11.01 -5.76 14.15
CA GLU A 80 9.68 -6.09 14.69
C GLU A 80 8.59 -5.90 13.64
N GLU A 81 8.63 -4.81 12.91
CA GLU A 81 7.67 -4.55 11.81
C GLU A 81 7.80 -5.57 10.70
N ALA A 82 9.01 -6.03 10.41
CA ALA A 82 9.25 -7.06 9.40
C ALA A 82 8.60 -8.42 9.74
N GLU A 83 8.37 -8.71 11.01
CA GLU A 83 7.67 -9.93 11.42
C GLU A 83 6.22 -9.98 10.94
N GLY A 84 5.63 -8.86 10.59
CA GLY A 84 4.25 -8.76 10.11
C GLY A 84 4.10 -8.63 8.60
N ILE A 85 5.17 -8.80 7.83
CA ILE A 85 5.15 -8.60 6.36
C ILE A 85 4.15 -9.51 5.66
N GLU A 86 3.93 -10.73 6.14
CA GLU A 86 2.98 -11.67 5.54
C GLU A 86 1.54 -11.13 5.49
N ASN A 87 1.22 -10.14 6.29
CA ASN A 87 -0.11 -9.53 6.31
C ASN A 87 -0.29 -8.45 5.24
N TYR A 88 0.78 -8.11 4.52
CA TYR A 88 0.74 -7.15 3.43
C TYR A 88 0.50 -7.84 2.09
N ASP A 89 0.02 -7.07 1.12
CA ASP A 89 -0.24 -7.60 -0.22
C ASP A 89 1.02 -7.67 -1.06
N TYR A 90 1.91 -6.68 -0.92
CA TYR A 90 3.15 -6.60 -1.69
C TYR A 90 4.28 -6.04 -0.85
N VAL A 91 5.48 -6.42 -1.24
CA VAL A 91 6.73 -5.85 -0.72
C VAL A 91 7.41 -5.10 -1.85
N VAL A 92 7.76 -3.85 -1.61
CA VAL A 92 8.49 -3.01 -2.56
C VAL A 92 9.84 -2.67 -1.96
N ILE A 93 10.89 -2.88 -2.73
CA ILE A 93 12.26 -2.64 -2.28
C ILE A 93 12.67 -1.21 -2.61
N ASN A 94 12.96 -0.42 -1.59
CA ASN A 94 13.44 0.94 -1.74
C ASN A 94 14.97 0.96 -1.89
N ASP A 95 15.44 0.58 -3.07
CA ASP A 95 16.85 0.67 -3.44
C ASP A 95 17.10 1.98 -4.20
N GLN A 96 16.49 2.13 -5.36
CA GLN A 96 16.49 3.36 -6.14
C GLN A 96 15.10 3.99 -6.06
N LEU A 97 15.05 5.26 -5.67
CA LEU A 97 13.79 5.95 -5.40
C LEU A 97 12.85 5.94 -6.61
N GLU A 98 13.37 6.25 -7.80
CA GLU A 98 12.57 6.32 -9.03
C GLU A 98 11.99 4.96 -9.40
N VAL A 99 12.77 3.89 -9.27
CA VAL A 99 12.33 2.52 -9.56
C VAL A 99 11.26 2.09 -8.55
N CYS A 100 11.48 2.36 -7.27
CA CYS A 100 10.54 2.05 -6.20
C CYS A 100 9.20 2.78 -6.43
N ALA A 101 9.24 4.07 -6.72
CA ALA A 101 8.05 4.87 -6.98
C ALA A 101 7.27 4.35 -8.20
N GLU A 102 7.97 3.95 -9.25
CA GLU A 102 7.34 3.40 -10.45
C GLU A 102 6.67 2.06 -10.18
N GLU A 103 7.31 1.18 -9.42
CA GLU A 103 6.71 -0.10 -9.01
C GLU A 103 5.45 0.11 -8.19
N MET A 104 5.49 1.02 -7.21
CA MET A 104 4.31 1.38 -6.42
C MET A 104 3.19 1.92 -7.31
N HIS A 105 3.52 2.78 -8.24
CA HIS A 105 2.54 3.35 -9.18
C HIS A 105 1.87 2.26 -10.03
N ARG A 106 2.64 1.32 -10.55
CA ARG A 106 2.10 0.17 -11.31
C ARG A 106 1.15 -0.69 -10.47
N LEU A 107 1.50 -0.94 -9.21
CA LEU A 107 0.66 -1.70 -8.30
C LEU A 107 -0.67 -0.98 -8.02
N ILE A 108 -0.63 0.34 -7.85
CA ILE A 108 -1.82 1.17 -7.66
C ILE A 108 -2.72 1.12 -8.90
N LEU A 109 -2.15 1.31 -10.07
CA LEU A 109 -2.91 1.27 -11.34
C LEU A 109 -3.55 -0.09 -11.56
N SER A 110 -2.85 -1.18 -11.24
CA SER A 110 -3.42 -2.52 -11.38
C SER A 110 -4.61 -2.76 -10.44
N GLN A 111 -4.69 -2.09 -9.30
CA GLN A 111 -5.85 -2.20 -8.41
C GLN A 111 -7.13 -1.69 -9.06
N HIS A 112 -7.04 -0.65 -9.90
CA HIS A 112 -8.20 -0.12 -10.62
C HIS A 112 -8.78 -1.12 -11.62
N LEU A 113 -8.00 -2.10 -12.05
CA LEU A 113 -8.40 -3.12 -13.03
C LEU A 113 -8.93 -4.41 -12.39
N LEU A 114 -8.91 -4.53 -11.08
CA LEU A 114 -9.48 -5.70 -10.40
C LEU A 114 -10.96 -5.81 -10.72
N ALA A 115 -11.40 -7.03 -11.07
CA ALA A 115 -12.80 -7.29 -11.41
C ALA A 115 -13.75 -6.86 -10.28
N GLU A 116 -13.41 -7.16 -9.03
CA GLU A 116 -14.22 -6.80 -7.87
C GLU A 116 -14.43 -5.29 -7.69
N ARG A 117 -13.57 -4.47 -8.29
CA ARG A 117 -13.68 -3.00 -8.29
C ARG A 117 -14.41 -2.45 -9.50
N ASN A 118 -14.76 -3.30 -10.45
CA ASN A 118 -15.42 -2.94 -11.70
C ASN A 118 -16.79 -3.63 -11.85
N LEU A 119 -17.39 -4.07 -10.76
CA LEU A 119 -18.63 -4.84 -10.77
C LEU A 119 -19.79 -4.06 -11.40
N GLU A 120 -19.89 -2.78 -11.16
CA GLU A 120 -20.94 -1.93 -11.76
C GLU A 120 -20.84 -1.92 -13.28
N PHE A 121 -19.66 -1.71 -13.82
CA PHE A 121 -19.42 -1.76 -15.25
C PHE A 121 -19.67 -3.16 -15.83
N ILE A 122 -19.20 -4.20 -15.15
CA ILE A 122 -19.41 -5.60 -15.55
C ILE A 122 -20.90 -5.92 -15.62
N ASP A 123 -21.67 -5.52 -14.61
CA ASP A 123 -23.11 -5.77 -14.58
C ASP A 123 -23.85 -5.00 -15.68
N LYS A 124 -23.42 -3.78 -15.96
CA LYS A 124 -23.95 -2.99 -17.07
C LYS A 124 -23.78 -3.74 -18.41
N VAL A 125 -22.56 -4.21 -18.69
CA VAL A 125 -22.28 -4.93 -19.95
C VAL A 125 -23.07 -6.25 -19.99
N ARG A 126 -23.16 -6.98 -18.90
CA ARG A 126 -23.97 -8.21 -18.82
C ARG A 126 -25.43 -7.97 -19.18
N LYS A 127 -26.02 -6.89 -18.68
CA LYS A 127 -27.40 -6.51 -18.98
C LYS A 127 -27.57 -6.14 -20.45
N GLU A 128 -26.64 -5.38 -20.99
CA GLU A 128 -26.66 -5.00 -22.42
C GLU A 128 -26.58 -6.23 -23.34
N VAL A 129 -25.71 -7.19 -23.03
CA VAL A 129 -25.59 -8.44 -23.79
C VAL A 129 -26.89 -9.23 -23.75
N ARG A 130 -27.54 -9.36 -22.58
CA ARG A 130 -28.82 -10.07 -22.47
C ARG A 130 -29.91 -9.39 -23.29
N GLN A 131 -29.98 -8.07 -23.25
CA GLN A 131 -30.94 -7.31 -24.05
C GLN A 131 -30.70 -7.49 -25.55
N PHE A 132 -29.45 -7.50 -25.95
CA PHE A 132 -29.08 -7.71 -27.34
C PHE A 132 -29.50 -9.11 -27.86
N LEU A 133 -29.33 -10.15 -27.02
CA LEU A 133 -29.67 -11.52 -27.39
C LEU A 133 -31.18 -11.80 -27.38
N ASN A 134 -31.95 -11.02 -26.64
CA ASN A 134 -33.40 -11.19 -26.50
C ASN A 134 -34.23 -10.36 -27.51
N LYS A 135 -33.56 -9.74 -28.45
CA LYS A 135 -34.25 -9.01 -29.54
C LYS A 135 -34.82 -9.98 -30.62
#